data_581fee90c60aabe9f4533bd67425b6f3
#
_entry.id   581fee90c60aabe9f4533bd67425b6f3
#
_cell.length_a   1.000
_cell.length_b   1.000
_cell.length_c   1.000
_cell.angle_alpha   90.00
_cell.angle_beta   90.00
_cell.angle_gamma   90.00
#
_symmetry.space_group_name_H-M   'P 1'
#
loop_
_entity.id
_entity.type
_entity.pdbx_description
1 polymer ?
#
loop_
_entity_poly.entity_id
_entity_poly.type
_entity_poly.pdbx_seq_one_letter_code
_entity_poly.pdbx_strand_id
1 'polypeptide(L)'
;MRLRNVILSGLLLGMSHGMTVKAHEKVEPFTMGAMGCMLLRECTENVRPVNSIQDIKDSYPDVDYSLVADEFNSMVESLRKVGVGVFLADSKWFPPGNRGVYHTVGNNFFLNDAFMHRQGTLMSVTRHEGWHAAQDCMAGTIDNSLIALILPEEKVPKIWRSITEKTYPESAWPWEKEATWAGKTEGMTMKALQSCAAGTMWRYYEPTPMTREWL
;
A
#
# COMPACT_ATOMS: atom_id res chain seq x y z
N MET A 1 -64.49 11.92 -63.13
CA MET A 1 -63.17 12.48 -62.88
C MET A 1 -62.61 11.81 -61.61
N ARG A 2 -61.59 10.96 -61.73
CA ARG A 2 -61.08 10.12 -60.62
C ARG A 2 -59.87 10.79 -60.00
N LEU A 3 -59.93 11.14 -58.72
CA LEU A 3 -58.75 11.55 -57.92
C LEU A 3 -57.98 10.33 -57.53
N ARG A 4 -56.67 10.31 -57.83
CA ARG A 4 -55.71 9.32 -57.39
C ARG A 4 -55.06 9.81 -56.07
N ASN A 5 -55.27 9.05 -55.05
CA ASN A 5 -54.52 9.21 -53.76
C ASN A 5 -53.06 8.75 -53.90
N VAL A 6 -52.14 9.64 -53.62
CA VAL A 6 -50.71 9.30 -53.46
C VAL A 6 -50.44 9.11 -51.98
N ILE A 7 -50.05 7.89 -51.57
CA ILE A 7 -49.64 7.58 -50.23
C ILE A 7 -48.10 7.73 -50.17
N LEU A 8 -47.66 8.72 -49.41
CA LEU A 8 -46.25 8.90 -49.11
C LEU A 8 -45.87 8.00 -47.89
N SER A 9 -45.14 6.91 -48.11
CA SER A 9 -44.61 6.06 -47.03
C SER A 9 -43.29 6.68 -46.54
N GLY A 10 -43.33 7.28 -45.33
CA GLY A 10 -42.15 7.74 -44.66
C GLY A 10 -41.45 6.57 -43.95
N LEU A 11 -40.23 6.29 -44.38
CA LEU A 11 -39.34 5.30 -43.75
C LEU A 11 -38.69 5.94 -42.50
N LEU A 12 -39.13 5.59 -41.32
CA LEU A 12 -38.46 5.93 -40.04
C LEU A 12 -37.29 4.96 -39.83
N LEU A 13 -36.08 5.39 -40.12
CA LEU A 13 -34.85 4.73 -39.68
C LEU A 13 -34.69 4.96 -38.17
N GLY A 14 -35.07 3.98 -37.37
CA GLY A 14 -34.78 3.92 -35.97
C GLY A 14 -33.27 3.65 -35.75
N MET A 15 -32.51 4.66 -35.37
CA MET A 15 -31.16 4.47 -34.84
C MET A 15 -31.26 3.83 -33.44
N SER A 16 -31.15 2.51 -33.36
CA SER A 16 -30.93 1.82 -32.10
C SER A 16 -29.50 2.12 -31.62
N HIS A 17 -29.39 3.05 -30.67
CA HIS A 17 -28.14 3.18 -29.88
C HIS A 17 -28.03 1.93 -29.00
N GLY A 18 -27.24 0.97 -29.45
CA GLY A 18 -26.86 -0.17 -28.64
C GLY A 18 -26.02 0.34 -27.46
N MET A 19 -26.65 0.47 -26.28
CA MET A 19 -25.91 0.55 -25.03
C MET A 19 -25.19 -0.78 -24.87
N THR A 20 -23.90 -0.82 -25.15
CA THR A 20 -23.03 -1.91 -24.71
C THR A 20 -22.96 -1.86 -23.19
N VAL A 21 -23.80 -2.67 -22.56
CA VAL A 21 -23.64 -3.00 -21.14
C VAL A 21 -22.27 -3.66 -21.02
N LYS A 22 -21.29 -2.95 -20.45
CA LYS A 22 -20.02 -3.58 -20.04
C LYS A 22 -20.41 -4.75 -19.17
N ALA A 23 -20.07 -5.96 -19.60
CA ALA A 23 -20.19 -7.14 -18.78
C ALA A 23 -19.48 -6.83 -17.45
N HIS A 24 -20.16 -7.01 -16.33
CA HIS A 24 -19.53 -6.96 -15.02
C HIS A 24 -18.40 -7.99 -15.04
N GLU A 25 -17.17 -7.51 -15.06
CA GLU A 25 -15.99 -8.32 -14.90
C GLU A 25 -16.15 -9.05 -13.57
N LYS A 26 -16.20 -10.38 -13.61
CA LYS A 26 -16.27 -11.19 -12.39
C LYS A 26 -15.02 -10.89 -11.60
N VAL A 27 -15.17 -10.18 -10.49
CA VAL A 27 -14.08 -9.99 -9.54
C VAL A 27 -13.78 -11.37 -8.97
N GLU A 28 -12.62 -11.92 -9.34
CA GLU A 28 -12.16 -13.19 -8.79
C GLU A 28 -12.00 -13.05 -7.26
N PRO A 29 -12.47 -14.00 -6.48
CA PRO A 29 -12.37 -13.94 -5.03
C PRO A 29 -10.89 -13.99 -4.63
N PHE A 30 -10.53 -13.20 -3.60
CA PHE A 30 -9.20 -13.22 -3.01
C PHE A 30 -8.76 -14.63 -2.62
N THR A 31 -7.51 -14.99 -2.91
CA THR A 31 -6.85 -16.21 -2.43
C THR A 31 -5.45 -15.89 -1.91
N MET A 32 -5.00 -16.62 -0.88
CA MET A 32 -3.63 -16.49 -0.36
C MET A 32 -2.57 -16.81 -1.43
N GLY A 33 -2.86 -17.74 -2.35
CA GLY A 33 -1.97 -18.06 -3.45
C GLY A 33 -1.81 -16.89 -4.44
N ALA A 34 -2.88 -16.17 -4.74
CA ALA A 34 -2.83 -14.98 -5.58
C ALA A 34 -1.99 -13.87 -4.92
N MET A 35 -2.19 -13.63 -3.62
CA MET A 35 -1.37 -12.67 -2.88
C MET A 35 0.11 -13.09 -2.88
N GLY A 36 0.42 -14.36 -2.60
CA GLY A 36 1.79 -14.88 -2.63
C GLY A 36 2.46 -14.66 -3.99
N CYS A 37 1.75 -14.93 -5.09
CA CYS A 37 2.23 -14.70 -6.44
C CYS A 37 2.57 -13.22 -6.71
N MET A 38 1.73 -12.27 -6.23
CA MET A 38 2.03 -10.84 -6.30
C MET A 38 3.24 -10.46 -5.45
N LEU A 39 3.31 -10.93 -4.21
CA LEU A 39 4.40 -10.62 -3.27
C LEU A 39 5.76 -11.07 -3.82
N LEU A 40 5.80 -12.22 -4.49
CA LEU A 40 6.99 -12.74 -5.18
C LEU A 40 7.24 -12.09 -6.54
N ARG A 41 6.34 -11.20 -7.00
CA ARG A 41 6.38 -10.53 -8.30
C ARG A 41 6.32 -11.50 -9.49
N GLU A 42 5.73 -12.66 -9.29
CA GLU A 42 5.43 -13.63 -10.34
C GLU A 42 4.12 -13.27 -11.07
N CYS A 43 3.17 -12.65 -10.35
CA CYS A 43 1.94 -12.06 -10.89
C CYS A 43 2.05 -10.54 -10.88
N THR A 44 2.12 -9.94 -12.06
CA THR A 44 2.35 -8.49 -12.22
C THR A 44 1.20 -7.74 -12.87
N GLU A 45 0.09 -8.41 -13.14
CA GLU A 45 -1.08 -7.77 -13.74
C GLU A 45 -1.61 -6.65 -12.84
N ASN A 46 -1.70 -5.43 -13.37
CA ASN A 46 -2.09 -4.24 -12.60
C ASN A 46 -1.24 -4.02 -11.33
N VAL A 47 0.03 -4.44 -11.38
CA VAL A 47 1.05 -4.09 -10.38
C VAL A 47 2.06 -3.18 -11.06
N ARG A 48 2.21 -1.95 -10.57
CA ARG A 48 3.08 -0.96 -11.19
C ARG A 48 3.99 -0.29 -10.16
N PRO A 49 5.23 0.04 -10.53
CA PRO A 49 6.15 0.70 -9.62
C PRO A 49 5.64 2.11 -9.27
N VAL A 50 5.94 2.53 -8.06
CA VAL A 50 5.71 3.90 -7.55
C VAL A 50 7.05 4.54 -7.25
N ASN A 51 7.36 5.63 -7.95
CA ASN A 51 8.59 6.39 -7.80
C ASN A 51 8.36 7.74 -7.13
N SER A 52 7.13 8.25 -7.22
CA SER A 52 6.73 9.54 -6.66
C SER A 52 5.21 9.61 -6.48
N ILE A 53 4.74 10.69 -5.87
CA ILE A 53 3.31 10.99 -5.74
C ILE A 53 2.62 11.13 -7.11
N GLN A 54 3.38 11.44 -8.18
CA GLN A 54 2.81 11.54 -9.51
C GLN A 54 2.24 10.21 -9.99
N ASP A 55 2.88 9.08 -9.69
CA ASP A 55 2.39 7.75 -10.06
C ASP A 55 1.05 7.41 -9.37
N ILE A 56 0.83 7.94 -8.16
CA ILE A 56 -0.48 7.85 -7.49
C ILE A 56 -1.48 8.79 -8.14
N LYS A 57 -1.08 10.02 -8.42
CA LYS A 57 -1.92 11.04 -9.04
C LYS A 57 -2.42 10.63 -10.42
N ASP A 58 -1.61 9.91 -11.19
CA ASP A 58 -2.01 9.42 -12.51
C ASP A 58 -3.20 8.44 -12.44
N SER A 59 -3.39 7.75 -11.29
CA SER A 59 -4.59 6.94 -11.05
C SER A 59 -5.79 7.77 -10.58
N TYR A 60 -5.54 8.89 -9.93
CA TYR A 60 -6.54 9.72 -9.27
C TYR A 60 -6.30 11.20 -9.61
N PRO A 61 -6.47 11.60 -10.88
CA PRO A 61 -6.11 12.95 -11.36
C PRO A 61 -6.89 14.07 -10.68
N ASP A 62 -8.08 13.77 -10.19
CA ASP A 62 -8.97 14.73 -9.52
C ASP A 62 -8.66 14.90 -8.03
N VAL A 63 -7.70 14.14 -7.49
CA VAL A 63 -7.33 14.23 -6.07
C VAL A 63 -6.13 15.17 -5.91
N ASP A 64 -6.28 16.15 -5.03
CA ASP A 64 -5.17 17.02 -4.65
C ASP A 64 -4.30 16.34 -3.58
N TYR A 65 -3.05 16.01 -3.90
CA TYR A 65 -2.06 15.42 -2.99
C TYR A 65 -1.02 16.42 -2.49
N SER A 66 -1.20 17.72 -2.74
CA SER A 66 -0.20 18.75 -2.41
C SER A 66 0.27 18.72 -0.95
N LEU A 67 -0.66 18.45 -0.02
CA LEU A 67 -0.36 18.43 1.42
C LEU A 67 0.54 17.26 1.86
N VAL A 68 0.63 16.21 1.05
CA VAL A 68 1.36 14.98 1.41
C VAL A 68 2.49 14.64 0.44
N ALA A 69 2.61 15.37 -0.65
CA ALA A 69 3.53 15.06 -1.74
C ALA A 69 5.00 15.00 -1.29
N ASP A 70 5.45 15.98 -0.53
CA ASP A 70 6.85 16.09 -0.11
C ASP A 70 7.23 14.94 0.84
N GLU A 71 6.37 14.64 1.84
CA GLU A 71 6.62 13.53 2.75
C GLU A 71 6.58 12.19 2.01
N PHE A 72 5.57 11.97 1.15
CA PHE A 72 5.45 10.74 0.37
C PHE A 72 6.68 10.51 -0.51
N ASN A 73 7.10 11.52 -1.27
CA ASN A 73 8.26 11.43 -2.16
C ASN A 73 9.55 11.13 -1.38
N SER A 74 9.74 11.82 -0.26
CA SER A 74 10.90 11.60 0.62
C SER A 74 10.92 10.19 1.22
N MET A 75 9.75 9.64 1.55
CA MET A 75 9.63 8.26 2.04
C MET A 75 9.93 7.24 0.96
N VAL A 76 9.36 7.40 -0.24
CA VAL A 76 9.65 6.52 -1.40
C VAL A 76 11.14 6.55 -1.74
N GLU A 77 11.77 7.71 -1.73
CA GLU A 77 13.21 7.85 -1.93
C GLU A 77 14.01 7.12 -0.84
N SER A 78 13.62 7.27 0.43
CA SER A 78 14.29 6.62 1.56
C SER A 78 14.14 5.09 1.52
N LEU A 79 12.95 4.58 1.17
CA LEU A 79 12.70 3.16 0.94
C LEU A 79 13.60 2.60 -0.17
N ARG A 80 13.70 3.31 -1.30
CA ARG A 80 14.59 2.90 -2.41
C ARG A 80 16.07 2.89 -2.03
N LYS A 81 16.52 3.85 -1.21
CA LYS A 81 17.90 3.88 -0.71
C LYS A 81 18.25 2.67 0.14
N VAL A 82 17.29 2.07 0.82
CA VAL A 82 17.47 0.84 1.59
C VAL A 82 17.11 -0.42 0.81
N GLY A 83 16.88 -0.32 -0.50
CA GLY A 83 16.65 -1.48 -1.36
C GLY A 83 15.19 -1.94 -1.46
N VAL A 84 14.23 -1.17 -0.93
CA VAL A 84 12.80 -1.49 -0.98
C VAL A 84 12.15 -0.95 -2.24
N GLY A 85 11.52 -1.84 -3.02
CA GLY A 85 10.65 -1.46 -4.13
C GLY A 85 9.25 -1.08 -3.66
N VAL A 86 8.70 0.03 -4.16
CA VAL A 86 7.33 0.47 -3.85
C VAL A 86 6.44 0.24 -5.06
N PHE A 87 5.26 -0.36 -4.86
CA PHE A 87 4.33 -0.72 -5.91
C PHE A 87 2.90 -0.31 -5.56
N LEU A 88 2.13 0.03 -6.59
CA LEU A 88 0.68 0.16 -6.52
C LEU A 88 0.07 -1.07 -7.19
N ALA A 89 -0.83 -1.76 -6.50
CA ALA A 89 -1.39 -3.03 -6.96
C ALA A 89 -2.92 -3.06 -6.83
N ASP A 90 -3.58 -3.77 -7.76
CA ASP A 90 -5.03 -3.96 -7.76
C ASP A 90 -5.51 -4.63 -6.47
N SER A 91 -6.69 -4.24 -6.01
CA SER A 91 -7.32 -4.76 -4.79
C SER A 91 -7.57 -6.27 -4.80
N LYS A 92 -7.65 -6.89 -5.98
CA LYS A 92 -7.79 -8.36 -6.12
C LYS A 92 -6.66 -9.14 -5.46
N TRP A 93 -5.48 -8.53 -5.34
CA TRP A 93 -4.30 -9.13 -4.73
C TRP A 93 -4.29 -9.11 -3.21
N PHE A 94 -5.21 -8.36 -2.58
CA PHE A 94 -5.21 -8.16 -1.13
C PHE A 94 -6.42 -8.82 -0.46
N PRO A 95 -6.28 -9.26 0.81
CA PRO A 95 -7.45 -9.60 1.61
C PRO A 95 -8.44 -8.43 1.68
N PRO A 96 -9.74 -8.68 1.78
CA PRO A 96 -10.73 -7.62 1.92
C PRO A 96 -10.37 -6.65 3.06
N GLY A 97 -10.29 -5.35 2.73
CA GLY A 97 -9.97 -4.29 3.69
C GLY A 97 -8.49 -4.04 3.95
N ASN A 98 -7.60 -4.90 3.48
CA ASN A 98 -6.16 -4.67 3.56
C ASN A 98 -5.75 -3.52 2.63
N ARG A 99 -4.94 -2.60 3.13
CA ARG A 99 -4.58 -1.34 2.43
C ARG A 99 -3.15 -1.30 1.92
N GLY A 100 -2.30 -2.16 2.43
CA GLY A 100 -0.91 -2.28 2.02
C GLY A 100 -0.27 -3.51 2.65
N VAL A 101 0.91 -3.86 2.20
CA VAL A 101 1.72 -4.93 2.76
C VAL A 101 3.19 -4.70 2.45
N TYR A 102 4.04 -4.90 3.44
CA TYR A 102 5.48 -5.05 3.25
C TYR A 102 5.85 -6.53 3.24
N HIS A 103 6.66 -6.94 2.27
CA HIS A 103 7.10 -8.32 2.10
C HIS A 103 8.61 -8.39 2.28
N THR A 104 9.06 -8.92 3.41
CA THR A 104 10.45 -8.96 3.85
C THR A 104 11.35 -9.77 2.91
N VAL A 105 10.86 -10.91 2.38
CA VAL A 105 11.66 -11.77 1.50
C VAL A 105 12.00 -11.09 0.18
N GLY A 106 11.07 -10.31 -0.38
CA GLY A 106 11.25 -9.64 -1.65
C GLY A 106 11.67 -8.18 -1.52
N ASN A 107 11.71 -7.64 -0.31
CA ASN A 107 11.92 -6.21 -0.04
C ASN A 107 10.99 -5.33 -0.87
N ASN A 108 9.72 -5.72 -0.93
CA ASN A 108 8.70 -5.06 -1.70
C ASN A 108 7.59 -4.53 -0.81
N PHE A 109 7.20 -3.29 -1.06
CA PHE A 109 6.09 -2.63 -0.42
C PHE A 109 4.96 -2.41 -1.42
N PHE A 110 3.78 -2.94 -1.15
CA PHE A 110 2.62 -2.84 -2.02
C PHE A 110 1.53 -1.99 -1.39
N LEU A 111 1.06 -0.99 -2.12
CA LEU A 111 -0.10 -0.15 -1.82
C LEU A 111 -1.32 -0.73 -2.54
N ASN A 112 -2.44 -0.94 -1.84
CA ASN A 112 -3.69 -1.34 -2.45
C ASN A 112 -4.36 -0.13 -3.12
N ASP A 113 -4.41 -0.15 -4.45
CA ASP A 113 -4.90 0.95 -5.28
C ASP A 113 -6.29 1.46 -4.82
N ALA A 114 -7.22 0.58 -4.50
CA ALA A 114 -8.59 0.95 -4.12
C ALA A 114 -8.69 1.98 -2.97
N PHE A 115 -7.65 2.16 -2.17
CA PHE A 115 -7.67 3.04 -0.98
C PHE A 115 -6.84 4.31 -1.15
N MET A 116 -6.01 4.42 -2.18
CA MET A 116 -4.99 5.48 -2.28
C MET A 116 -5.53 6.84 -2.71
N HIS A 117 -6.79 6.91 -3.15
CA HIS A 117 -7.49 8.16 -3.42
C HIS A 117 -7.70 9.05 -2.17
N ARG A 118 -7.43 8.56 -0.97
CA ARG A 118 -7.53 9.31 0.29
C ARG A 118 -6.13 9.62 0.81
N GLN A 119 -5.72 10.88 0.78
CA GLN A 119 -4.39 11.32 1.23
C GLN A 119 -4.01 10.80 2.63
N GLY A 120 -4.94 10.90 3.59
CA GLY A 120 -4.70 10.42 4.96
C GLY A 120 -4.52 8.90 5.05
N THR A 121 -5.18 8.13 4.16
CA THR A 121 -4.98 6.68 4.07
C THR A 121 -3.65 6.38 3.41
N LEU A 122 -3.35 7.03 2.28
CA LEU A 122 -2.06 6.89 1.60
C LEU A 122 -0.90 7.07 2.58
N MET A 123 -0.87 8.21 3.30
CA MET A 123 0.22 8.49 4.24
C MET A 123 0.26 7.54 5.42
N SER A 124 -0.91 7.20 6.00
CA SER A 124 -0.97 6.25 7.11
C SER A 124 -0.42 4.87 6.72
N VAL A 125 -0.76 4.38 5.53
CA VAL A 125 -0.27 3.10 5.02
C VAL A 125 1.21 3.19 4.68
N THR A 126 1.64 4.26 3.99
CA THR A 126 3.05 4.44 3.63
C THR A 126 3.96 4.50 4.85
N ARG A 127 3.54 5.18 5.91
CA ARG A 127 4.28 5.23 7.19
C ARG A 127 4.28 3.87 7.90
N HIS A 128 3.15 3.16 7.91
CA HIS A 128 2.99 1.86 8.57
C HIS A 128 3.87 0.79 7.91
N GLU A 129 3.71 0.58 6.61
CA GLU A 129 4.49 -0.41 5.88
C GLU A 129 5.97 -0.03 5.77
N GLY A 130 6.26 1.27 5.66
CA GLY A 130 7.62 1.79 5.74
C GLY A 130 8.29 1.54 7.10
N TRP A 131 7.49 1.46 8.19
CA TRP A 131 8.00 1.07 9.50
C TRP A 131 8.42 -0.39 9.52
N HIS A 132 7.68 -1.28 8.86
CA HIS A 132 8.09 -2.68 8.71
C HIS A 132 9.42 -2.81 7.95
N ALA A 133 9.66 -1.98 6.93
CA ALA A 133 10.97 -1.92 6.28
C ALA A 133 12.08 -1.45 7.24
N ALA A 134 11.78 -0.52 8.14
CA ALA A 134 12.73 -0.11 9.17
C ALA A 134 12.96 -1.22 10.23
N GLN A 135 11.94 -1.99 10.58
CA GLN A 135 12.04 -3.17 11.46
C GLN A 135 12.87 -4.29 10.82
N ASP A 136 12.76 -4.47 9.51
CA ASP A 136 13.61 -5.38 8.74
C ASP A 136 15.10 -4.92 8.82
N CYS A 137 15.36 -3.66 8.58
CA CYS A 137 16.68 -3.07 8.75
C CYS A 137 17.21 -3.18 10.20
N MET A 138 16.33 -3.07 11.20
CA MET A 138 16.70 -3.25 12.62
C MET A 138 17.18 -4.67 12.93
N ALA A 139 16.71 -5.66 12.20
CA ALA A 139 17.18 -7.04 12.29
C ALA A 139 18.62 -7.25 11.76
N GLY A 140 19.30 -6.18 11.38
CA GLY A 140 20.70 -6.16 10.98
C GLY A 140 20.92 -5.86 9.52
N THR A 141 20.15 -6.46 8.64
CA THR A 141 20.18 -6.19 7.20
C THR A 141 18.82 -6.50 6.58
N ILE A 142 18.42 -5.71 5.62
CA ILE A 142 17.18 -5.91 4.87
C ILE A 142 17.18 -7.19 4.03
N ASP A 143 18.34 -7.84 3.87
CA ASP A 143 18.48 -9.05 3.05
C ASP A 143 18.17 -10.35 3.83
N ASN A 144 17.98 -10.29 5.17
CA ASN A 144 17.82 -11.49 5.99
C ASN A 144 16.35 -11.96 6.14
N SER A 145 15.39 -11.21 5.63
CA SER A 145 13.94 -11.49 5.72
C SER A 145 13.38 -11.56 7.15
N LEU A 146 14.13 -11.08 8.14
CA LEU A 146 13.71 -10.99 9.52
C LEU A 146 13.10 -9.62 9.81
N ILE A 147 12.31 -9.56 10.86
CA ILE A 147 11.73 -8.31 11.34
C ILE A 147 11.99 -8.20 12.85
N ALA A 148 12.46 -7.04 13.30
CA ALA A 148 12.84 -6.84 14.69
C ALA A 148 12.17 -5.60 15.29
N LEU A 149 11.97 -5.58 16.60
CA LEU A 149 11.41 -4.43 17.29
C LEU A 149 12.42 -3.29 17.34
N ILE A 150 11.97 -2.08 16.99
CA ILE A 150 12.78 -0.86 17.07
C ILE A 150 12.66 -0.22 18.46
N LEU A 151 11.48 -0.31 19.06
CA LEU A 151 11.15 0.33 20.33
C LEU A 151 10.70 -0.70 21.36
N PRO A 152 11.06 -0.51 22.64
CA PRO A 152 10.41 -1.26 23.72
C PRO A 152 8.90 -1.00 23.73
N GLU A 153 8.09 -2.03 24.06
CA GLU A 153 6.63 -1.95 24.00
C GLU A 153 6.05 -0.80 24.83
N GLU A 154 6.68 -0.52 25.99
CA GLU A 154 6.22 0.57 26.88
C GLU A 154 6.38 1.96 26.29
N LYS A 155 7.19 2.12 25.23
CA LYS A 155 7.32 3.37 24.47
C LYS A 155 6.16 3.61 23.54
N VAL A 156 5.45 2.55 23.12
CA VAL A 156 4.27 2.67 22.27
C VAL A 156 3.10 3.17 23.13
N PRO A 157 2.47 4.32 22.79
CA PRO A 157 1.36 4.85 23.58
C PRO A 157 0.22 3.83 23.72
N LYS A 158 -0.38 3.76 24.92
CA LYS A 158 -1.41 2.76 25.26
C LYS A 158 -2.58 2.71 24.26
N ILE A 159 -2.94 3.86 23.69
CA ILE A 159 -4.02 3.93 22.70
C ILE A 159 -3.71 3.09 21.46
N TRP A 160 -2.48 3.17 20.94
CA TRP A 160 -2.07 2.42 19.75
C TRP A 160 -1.92 0.95 20.05
N ARG A 161 -1.39 0.57 21.23
CA ARG A 161 -1.37 -0.83 21.66
C ARG A 161 -2.78 -1.42 21.69
N SER A 162 -3.74 -0.73 22.30
CA SER A 162 -5.13 -1.19 22.38
C SER A 162 -5.85 -1.26 21.02
N ILE A 163 -5.51 -0.39 20.07
CA ILE A 163 -6.02 -0.47 18.69
C ILE A 163 -5.47 -1.70 18.00
N THR A 164 -4.16 -1.92 18.07
CA THR A 164 -3.49 -3.09 17.49
C THR A 164 -4.08 -4.41 18.01
N GLU A 165 -4.25 -4.52 19.32
CA GLU A 165 -4.80 -5.72 19.98
C GLU A 165 -6.25 -6.06 19.55
N LYS A 166 -6.99 -5.07 19.04
CA LYS A 166 -8.33 -5.27 18.49
C LYS A 166 -8.36 -5.57 16.99
N THR A 167 -7.26 -5.27 16.30
CA THR A 167 -7.21 -5.29 14.83
C THR A 167 -6.41 -6.48 14.29
N TYR A 168 -5.38 -6.88 15.02
CA TYR A 168 -4.42 -7.88 14.59
C TYR A 168 -4.44 -9.13 15.47
N PRO A 169 -4.05 -10.31 14.96
CA PRO A 169 -3.86 -11.51 15.78
C PRO A 169 -2.71 -11.29 16.77
N GLU A 170 -2.79 -11.97 17.91
CA GLU A 170 -1.82 -11.82 19.01
C GLU A 170 -0.37 -12.04 18.56
N SER A 171 -0.16 -13.01 17.68
CA SER A 171 1.16 -13.31 17.11
C SER A 171 1.83 -12.15 16.37
N ALA A 172 1.06 -11.19 15.89
CA ALA A 172 1.56 -10.02 15.17
C ALA A 172 1.74 -8.78 16.07
N TRP A 173 1.20 -8.77 17.29
CA TRP A 173 1.18 -7.59 18.17
C TRP A 173 2.54 -6.93 18.39
N PRO A 174 3.65 -7.65 18.59
CA PRO A 174 4.92 -7.00 18.85
C PRO A 174 5.30 -5.99 17.76
N TRP A 175 5.19 -6.38 16.49
CA TRP A 175 5.59 -5.54 15.37
C TRP A 175 4.52 -4.52 14.99
N GLU A 176 3.26 -4.94 15.04
CA GLU A 176 2.13 -4.13 14.62
C GLU A 176 1.84 -2.97 15.58
N LYS A 177 2.17 -3.10 16.87
CA LYS A 177 2.02 -2.01 17.85
C LYS A 177 2.85 -0.79 17.46
N GLU A 178 4.10 -1.00 17.08
CA GLU A 178 4.98 0.06 16.60
C GLU A 178 4.50 0.63 15.26
N ALA A 179 4.21 -0.24 14.29
CA ALA A 179 3.79 0.14 12.95
C ALA A 179 2.46 0.92 12.98
N THR A 180 1.51 0.51 13.83
CA THR A 180 0.25 1.23 14.03
C THR A 180 0.50 2.66 14.55
N TRP A 181 1.42 2.83 15.50
CA TRP A 181 1.81 4.16 16.01
C TRP A 181 2.54 4.97 14.94
N ALA A 182 3.54 4.40 14.30
CA ALA A 182 4.31 5.05 13.25
C ALA A 182 3.43 5.50 12.07
N GLY A 183 2.45 4.68 11.68
CA GLY A 183 1.47 5.01 10.64
C GLY A 183 0.63 6.27 10.93
N LYS A 184 0.57 6.72 12.18
CA LYS A 184 -0.16 7.91 12.62
C LYS A 184 0.75 9.05 13.08
N THR A 185 2.06 8.85 13.04
CA THR A 185 3.05 9.82 13.54
C THR A 185 3.94 10.29 12.39
N GLU A 186 3.71 11.53 11.97
CA GLU A 186 4.52 12.18 10.92
C GLU A 186 6.02 12.19 11.29
N GLY A 187 6.86 11.90 10.30
CA GLY A 187 8.32 11.91 10.44
C GLY A 187 8.92 10.72 11.20
N MET A 188 8.12 9.92 11.93
CA MET A 188 8.64 8.82 12.73
C MET A 188 9.30 7.75 11.85
N THR A 189 8.58 7.25 10.85
CA THR A 189 9.10 6.26 9.89
C THR A 189 10.24 6.82 9.05
N MET A 190 10.14 8.07 8.61
CA MET A 190 11.19 8.73 7.85
C MET A 190 12.52 8.73 8.61
N LYS A 191 12.51 9.08 9.90
CA LYS A 191 13.71 9.10 10.74
C LYS A 191 14.34 7.70 10.85
N ALA A 192 13.53 6.66 11.00
CA ALA A 192 14.02 5.29 11.06
C ALA A 192 14.64 4.84 9.73
N LEU A 193 13.98 5.09 8.61
CA LEU A 193 14.50 4.77 7.27
C LEU A 193 15.77 5.53 6.93
N GLN A 194 15.88 6.81 7.34
CA GLN A 194 17.12 7.58 7.16
C GLN A 194 18.27 6.99 7.98
N SER A 195 17.99 6.55 9.20
CA SER A 195 18.99 5.87 10.04
C SER A 195 19.44 4.53 9.45
N CYS A 196 18.49 3.79 8.85
CA CYS A 196 18.77 2.58 8.10
C CYS A 196 19.68 2.85 6.89
N ALA A 197 19.29 3.79 6.03
CA ALA A 197 20.05 4.16 4.83
C ALA A 197 21.48 4.66 5.14
N ALA A 198 21.66 5.29 6.30
CA ALA A 198 22.97 5.75 6.77
C ALA A 198 23.81 4.65 7.48
N GLY A 199 23.29 3.44 7.65
CA GLY A 199 23.95 2.38 8.41
C GLY A 199 24.12 2.72 9.91
N THR A 200 23.24 3.58 10.44
CA THR A 200 23.34 4.09 11.81
C THR A 200 22.16 3.65 12.68
N MET A 201 21.40 2.65 12.25
CA MET A 201 20.16 2.23 12.89
C MET A 201 20.40 1.94 14.40
N TRP A 202 21.40 1.13 14.75
CA TRP A 202 21.69 0.77 16.13
C TRP A 202 22.36 1.88 16.94
N ARG A 203 22.77 2.96 16.30
CA ARG A 203 23.25 4.16 17.00
C ARG A 203 22.12 5.03 17.51
N TYR A 204 21.00 5.05 16.79
CA TYR A 204 19.82 5.86 17.13
C TYR A 204 18.76 5.07 17.88
N TYR A 205 18.69 3.77 17.63
CA TYR A 205 17.74 2.85 18.25
C TYR A 205 18.52 1.70 18.88
N GLU A 206 18.56 1.68 20.18
CA GLU A 206 19.21 0.58 20.90
C GLU A 206 18.41 -0.72 20.65
N PRO A 207 19.04 -1.84 20.22
CA PRO A 207 18.36 -3.10 20.04
C PRO A 207 17.63 -3.53 21.32
N THR A 208 16.32 -3.83 21.19
CA THR A 208 15.52 -4.33 22.30
C THR A 208 16.03 -5.69 22.76
N PRO A 209 15.71 -6.16 23.98
CA PRO A 209 16.08 -7.51 24.41
C PRO A 209 15.63 -8.58 23.42
N MET A 210 14.40 -8.49 22.89
CA MET A 210 13.88 -9.42 21.87
C MET A 210 14.74 -9.41 20.60
N THR A 211 15.11 -8.23 20.10
CA THR A 211 15.99 -8.09 18.94
C THR A 211 17.36 -8.73 19.20
N ARG A 212 17.93 -8.53 20.39
CA ARG A 212 19.23 -9.11 20.78
C ARG A 212 19.22 -10.63 20.88
N GLU A 213 18.08 -11.22 21.28
CA GLU A 213 17.92 -12.67 21.33
C GLU A 213 17.85 -13.30 19.93
N TRP A 214 17.51 -12.52 18.91
CA TRP A 214 17.36 -13.00 17.52
C TRP A 214 18.60 -12.78 16.67
N LEU A 215 19.46 -11.83 17.03
CA LEU A 215 20.73 -11.51 16.36
C LEU A 215 21.91 -12.25 16.99
#